data_32d6e1fac9c823964db297ce882312f2
#
_entry.id   32d6e1fac9c823964db297ce882312f2
#
_cell.length_a   1.000
_cell.length_b   1.000
_cell.length_c   1.000
_cell.angle_alpha   90.00
_cell.angle_beta   90.00
_cell.angle_gamma   90.00
#
_symmetry.space_group_name_H-M   'P 1'
#
loop_
_entity.id
_entity.type
_entity.pdbx_description
1 polymer ?
#
loop_
_entity_poly.entity_id
_entity_poly.type
_entity_poly.pdbx_seq_one_letter_code
_entity_poly.pdbx_strand_id
1 'polypeptide(L)'
;MSLRPTFRLLSILIAVLSVFLLIPATIEYFDSSSLYLFQISAISIFCAVPVWYLSRKAKSFSNKDVFLVIVLCWISAAIFGSIPFYLSGAFTGYSNALFEAVSGVTTTGATILTDIESMPRSILLWRSFLQWFGGLGIVIFTIALLPLLGVSGEKIFNLEYPGPSSEKITPRIKDTARLLLKFYIGFTLALFLLLSYNMSFFDAICHAMTTMPSGGFSTFSDSINGQSDYVKSVILLFMLITGTNFALHFRAVNLGLKSYQRDREFQYYI
;
A
#
# COMPACT_ATOMS: atom_id res chain seq x y z
N MET A 1 16.46 -5.26 -22.92
CA MET A 1 15.21 -5.04 -22.18
C MET A 1 14.30 -6.25 -22.38
N SER A 2 13.97 -6.95 -21.33
CA SER A 2 13.10 -8.14 -21.42
C SER A 2 11.63 -7.71 -21.21
N LEU A 3 10.94 -7.39 -22.29
CA LEU A 3 9.55 -6.92 -22.28
C LEU A 3 8.57 -7.93 -21.66
N ARG A 4 8.74 -9.22 -21.96
CA ARG A 4 7.83 -10.27 -21.48
C ARG A 4 7.70 -10.37 -19.96
N PRO A 5 8.79 -10.42 -19.14
CA PRO A 5 8.65 -10.44 -17.68
C PRO A 5 8.01 -9.15 -17.14
N THR A 6 8.26 -8.00 -17.78
CA THR A 6 7.64 -6.72 -17.41
C THR A 6 6.12 -6.79 -17.58
N PHE A 7 5.62 -7.20 -18.74
CA PHE A 7 4.19 -7.36 -18.98
C PHE A 7 3.54 -8.37 -18.04
N ARG A 8 4.26 -9.42 -17.65
CA ARG A 8 3.78 -10.38 -16.65
C ARG A 8 3.53 -9.71 -15.29
N LEU A 9 4.46 -8.91 -14.79
CA LEU A 9 4.27 -8.23 -13.49
C LEU A 9 3.19 -7.16 -13.57
N LEU A 10 3.13 -6.37 -14.64
CA LEU A 10 2.08 -5.37 -14.83
C LEU A 10 0.69 -6.02 -14.89
N SER A 11 0.55 -7.14 -15.59
CA SER A 11 -0.74 -7.85 -15.65
C SER A 11 -1.16 -8.42 -14.29
N ILE A 12 -0.22 -8.92 -13.49
CA ILE A 12 -0.50 -9.38 -12.12
C ILE A 12 -0.93 -8.19 -11.25
N LEU A 13 -0.23 -7.05 -11.33
CA LEU A 13 -0.57 -5.85 -10.58
C LEU A 13 -2.00 -5.39 -10.90
N ILE A 14 -2.33 -5.24 -12.18
CA ILE A 14 -3.67 -4.82 -12.62
C ILE A 14 -4.73 -5.85 -12.18
N ALA A 15 -4.47 -7.14 -12.30
CA ALA A 15 -5.40 -8.17 -11.84
C ALA A 15 -5.65 -8.10 -10.33
N VAL A 16 -4.61 -7.89 -9.51
CA VAL A 16 -4.74 -7.71 -8.06
C VAL A 16 -5.57 -6.47 -7.75
N LEU A 17 -5.24 -5.31 -8.32
CA LEU A 17 -6.01 -4.08 -8.11
C LEU A 17 -7.47 -4.24 -8.54
N SER A 18 -7.72 -4.94 -9.66
CA SER A 18 -9.08 -5.21 -10.15
C SER A 18 -9.87 -6.12 -9.20
N VAL A 19 -9.24 -7.14 -8.61
CA VAL A 19 -9.89 -7.99 -7.60
C VAL A 19 -10.27 -7.17 -6.36
N PHE A 20 -9.38 -6.29 -5.89
CA PHE A 20 -9.70 -5.42 -4.75
C PHE A 20 -10.74 -4.35 -5.08
N LEU A 21 -10.83 -3.91 -6.34
CA LEU A 21 -11.90 -3.00 -6.80
C LEU A 21 -13.30 -3.62 -6.68
N LEU A 22 -13.42 -4.94 -6.62
CA LEU A 22 -14.70 -5.61 -6.38
C LEU A 22 -15.32 -5.24 -5.03
N ILE A 23 -14.51 -4.90 -4.02
CA ILE A 23 -15.02 -4.50 -2.69
C ILE A 23 -15.73 -3.14 -2.77
N PRO A 24 -15.12 -2.05 -3.27
CA PRO A 24 -15.86 -0.81 -3.56
C PRO A 24 -17.03 -1.01 -4.51
N ALA A 25 -16.91 -1.91 -5.52
CA ALA A 25 -17.98 -2.19 -6.45
C ALA A 25 -19.24 -2.78 -5.75
N THR A 26 -19.05 -3.63 -4.73
CA THR A 26 -20.19 -4.11 -3.95
C THR A 26 -20.89 -2.99 -3.18
N ILE A 27 -20.13 -2.06 -2.59
CA ILE A 27 -20.70 -0.88 -1.91
C ILE A 27 -21.48 -0.02 -2.91
N GLU A 28 -20.90 0.27 -4.09
CA GLU A 28 -21.55 1.04 -5.15
C GLU A 28 -22.87 0.42 -5.58
N TYR A 29 -22.88 -0.90 -5.74
CA TYR A 29 -24.09 -1.63 -6.13
C TYR A 29 -25.21 -1.49 -5.08
N PHE A 30 -24.88 -1.61 -3.80
CA PHE A 30 -25.86 -1.47 -2.72
C PHE A 30 -26.33 -0.02 -2.51
N ASP A 31 -25.47 0.96 -2.75
CA ASP A 31 -25.80 2.39 -2.52
C ASP A 31 -26.55 2.99 -3.72
N SER A 32 -26.18 2.64 -4.95
CA SER A 32 -26.68 3.31 -6.17
C SER A 32 -27.19 2.36 -7.26
N SER A 33 -27.14 1.03 -7.04
CA SER A 33 -27.45 -0.01 -8.04
C SER A 33 -26.61 0.09 -9.32
N SER A 34 -25.49 0.80 -9.27
CA SER A 34 -24.59 0.98 -10.40
C SER A 34 -23.60 -0.16 -10.54
N LEU A 35 -23.30 -0.56 -11.77
CA LEU A 35 -22.43 -1.69 -12.10
C LEU A 35 -21.09 -1.26 -12.71
N TYR A 36 -20.82 0.04 -12.86
CA TYR A 36 -19.63 0.49 -13.59
C TYR A 36 -18.30 0.02 -12.97
N LEU A 37 -18.19 -0.06 -11.63
CA LEU A 37 -16.99 -0.56 -10.97
C LEU A 37 -16.80 -2.07 -11.20
N PHE A 38 -17.88 -2.85 -11.23
CA PHE A 38 -17.82 -4.27 -11.63
C PHE A 38 -17.39 -4.43 -13.08
N GLN A 39 -17.88 -3.57 -13.98
CA GLN A 39 -17.50 -3.59 -15.39
C GLN A 39 -16.01 -3.25 -15.57
N ILE A 40 -15.50 -2.22 -14.87
CA ILE A 40 -14.07 -1.87 -14.88
C ILE A 40 -13.24 -3.07 -14.41
N SER A 41 -13.61 -3.68 -13.28
CA SER A 41 -12.91 -4.84 -12.74
C SER A 41 -12.90 -6.02 -13.72
N ALA A 42 -14.07 -6.37 -14.27
CA ALA A 42 -14.21 -7.50 -15.20
C ALA A 42 -13.39 -7.28 -16.48
N ILE A 43 -13.50 -6.10 -17.11
CA ILE A 43 -12.73 -5.75 -18.32
C ILE A 43 -11.24 -5.80 -18.05
N SER A 44 -10.80 -5.25 -16.92
CA SER A 44 -9.37 -5.21 -16.57
C SER A 44 -8.80 -6.60 -16.32
N ILE A 45 -9.54 -7.48 -15.64
CA ILE A 45 -9.15 -8.89 -15.46
C ILE A 45 -9.13 -9.61 -16.81
N PHE A 46 -10.16 -9.40 -17.65
CA PHE A 46 -10.24 -9.99 -18.98
C PHE A 46 -9.05 -9.59 -19.86
N CYS A 47 -8.56 -8.36 -19.76
CA CYS A 47 -7.38 -7.91 -20.47
C CYS A 47 -6.07 -8.40 -19.83
N ALA A 48 -6.00 -8.47 -18.51
CA ALA A 48 -4.78 -8.86 -17.79
C ALA A 48 -4.45 -10.36 -17.94
N VAL A 49 -5.46 -11.24 -17.93
CA VAL A 49 -5.28 -12.70 -17.99
C VAL A 49 -4.58 -13.16 -19.27
N PRO A 50 -4.96 -12.75 -20.50
CA PRO A 50 -4.24 -13.10 -21.71
C PRO A 50 -2.80 -12.61 -21.72
N VAL A 51 -2.54 -11.38 -21.25
CA VAL A 51 -1.18 -10.81 -21.16
C VAL A 51 -0.32 -11.64 -20.22
N TRP A 52 -0.85 -12.02 -19.06
CA TRP A 52 -0.19 -12.92 -18.13
C TRP A 52 0.10 -14.29 -18.76
N TYR A 53 -0.88 -14.87 -19.42
CA TYR A 53 -0.76 -16.18 -20.06
C TYR A 53 0.34 -16.21 -21.13
N LEU A 54 0.37 -15.21 -22.01
CA LEU A 54 1.38 -15.07 -23.07
C LEU A 54 2.78 -14.80 -22.51
N SER A 55 2.86 -14.16 -21.36
CA SER A 55 4.14 -13.79 -20.71
C SER A 55 4.61 -14.79 -19.64
N ARG A 56 3.84 -15.85 -19.31
CA ARG A 56 4.12 -16.77 -18.18
C ARG A 56 5.45 -17.52 -18.27
N LYS A 57 5.95 -17.79 -19.49
CA LYS A 57 7.23 -18.48 -19.76
C LYS A 57 8.43 -17.53 -19.82
N ALA A 58 8.26 -16.27 -19.46
CA ALA A 58 9.34 -15.30 -19.47
C ALA A 58 10.43 -15.64 -18.46
N LYS A 59 11.69 -15.47 -18.86
CA LYS A 59 12.87 -15.63 -17.99
C LYS A 59 12.91 -14.54 -16.92
N SER A 60 13.76 -14.70 -15.91
CA SER A 60 13.98 -13.73 -14.84
C SER A 60 14.44 -12.36 -15.38
N PHE A 61 14.21 -11.31 -14.60
CA PHE A 61 14.68 -9.97 -14.89
C PHE A 61 16.19 -9.86 -14.86
N SER A 62 16.74 -9.00 -15.72
CA SER A 62 18.09 -8.46 -15.51
C SER A 62 18.03 -7.37 -14.42
N ASN A 63 19.14 -7.18 -13.68
CA ASN A 63 19.23 -6.15 -12.64
C ASN A 63 18.88 -4.73 -13.18
N LYS A 64 19.23 -4.46 -14.46
CA LYS A 64 18.91 -3.18 -15.12
C LYS A 64 17.40 -3.00 -15.40
N ASP A 65 16.67 -4.09 -15.59
CA ASP A 65 15.23 -4.04 -15.90
C ASP A 65 14.38 -3.78 -14.65
N VAL A 66 14.90 -4.05 -13.45
CA VAL A 66 14.11 -3.96 -12.20
C VAL A 66 13.66 -2.53 -11.90
N PHE A 67 14.55 -1.54 -12.05
CA PHE A 67 14.18 -0.12 -11.84
C PHE A 67 13.08 0.32 -12.78
N LEU A 68 13.20 -0.03 -14.06
CA LEU A 68 12.20 0.31 -15.07
C LEU A 68 10.84 -0.34 -14.74
N VAL A 69 10.87 -1.60 -14.32
CA VAL A 69 9.64 -2.33 -13.95
C VAL A 69 8.94 -1.66 -12.76
N ILE A 70 9.69 -1.24 -11.75
CA ILE A 70 9.14 -0.52 -10.60
C ILE A 70 8.45 0.77 -11.05
N VAL A 71 9.12 1.59 -11.86
CA VAL A 71 8.53 2.83 -12.40
C VAL A 71 7.26 2.54 -13.20
N LEU A 72 7.29 1.52 -14.07
CA LEU A 72 6.12 1.14 -14.85
C LEU A 72 4.98 0.60 -13.98
N CYS A 73 5.27 -0.09 -12.87
CA CYS A 73 4.24 -0.50 -11.91
C CYS A 73 3.55 0.71 -11.27
N TRP A 74 4.31 1.73 -10.84
CA TRP A 74 3.74 2.96 -10.28
C TRP A 74 2.87 3.70 -11.28
N ILE A 75 3.36 3.90 -12.50
CA ILE A 75 2.61 4.57 -13.58
C ILE A 75 1.33 3.77 -13.90
N SER A 76 1.43 2.44 -14.05
CA SER A 76 0.28 1.60 -14.37
C SER A 76 -0.76 1.57 -13.23
N ALA A 77 -0.31 1.55 -11.97
CA ALA A 77 -1.21 1.62 -10.82
C ALA A 77 -1.95 2.97 -10.76
N ALA A 78 -1.27 4.08 -11.03
CA ALA A 78 -1.88 5.41 -11.07
C ALA A 78 -2.89 5.55 -12.23
N ILE A 79 -2.53 5.09 -13.43
CA ILE A 79 -3.44 5.13 -14.60
C ILE A 79 -4.66 4.25 -14.33
N PHE A 80 -4.47 3.02 -13.87
CA PHE A 80 -5.59 2.13 -13.53
C PHE A 80 -6.44 2.72 -12.39
N GLY A 81 -5.79 3.21 -11.33
CA GLY A 81 -6.45 3.80 -10.17
C GLY A 81 -7.31 5.02 -10.49
N SER A 82 -6.95 5.77 -11.55
CA SER A 82 -7.70 6.95 -11.99
C SER A 82 -8.99 6.62 -12.75
N ILE A 83 -9.13 5.41 -13.31
CA ILE A 83 -10.30 5.03 -14.13
C ILE A 83 -11.59 5.06 -13.30
N PRO A 84 -11.68 4.44 -12.10
CA PRO A 84 -12.86 4.54 -11.25
C PRO A 84 -13.20 5.99 -10.88
N PHE A 85 -12.21 6.82 -10.59
CA PHE A 85 -12.41 8.24 -10.27
C PHE A 85 -13.00 9.03 -11.44
N TYR A 86 -12.47 8.83 -12.63
CA TYR A 86 -12.97 9.53 -13.82
C TYR A 86 -14.38 9.11 -14.19
N LEU A 87 -14.66 7.80 -14.18
CA LEU A 87 -15.97 7.25 -14.60
C LEU A 87 -17.06 7.45 -13.55
N SER A 88 -16.71 7.71 -12.28
CA SER A 88 -17.68 8.07 -11.24
C SER A 88 -18.32 9.44 -11.47
N GLY A 89 -17.69 10.29 -12.29
CA GLY A 89 -18.10 11.70 -12.45
C GLY A 89 -17.76 12.60 -11.26
N ALA A 90 -17.12 12.06 -10.21
CA ALA A 90 -16.74 12.82 -9.03
C ALA A 90 -15.64 13.86 -9.29
N PHE A 91 -14.89 13.68 -10.39
CA PHE A 91 -13.76 14.55 -10.74
C PHE A 91 -14.00 15.24 -12.08
N THR A 92 -13.79 16.55 -12.12
CA THR A 92 -13.90 17.34 -13.34
C THR A 92 -12.67 17.14 -14.23
N GLY A 93 -12.77 16.18 -15.16
CA GLY A 93 -11.72 15.88 -16.13
C GLY A 93 -10.73 14.79 -15.67
N TYR A 94 -10.11 14.14 -16.64
CA TYR A 94 -9.20 13.01 -16.41
C TYR A 94 -7.92 13.41 -15.65
N SER A 95 -7.40 14.63 -15.87
CA SER A 95 -6.20 15.11 -15.18
C SER A 95 -6.38 15.18 -13.66
N ASN A 96 -7.58 15.56 -13.22
CA ASN A 96 -7.92 15.62 -11.80
C ASN A 96 -8.05 14.21 -11.19
N ALA A 97 -8.72 13.29 -11.90
CA ALA A 97 -8.80 11.89 -11.49
C ALA A 97 -7.41 11.22 -11.43
N LEU A 98 -6.54 11.55 -12.38
CA LEU A 98 -5.16 11.05 -12.39
C LEU A 98 -4.32 11.64 -11.25
N PHE A 99 -4.46 12.93 -10.96
CA PHE A 99 -3.80 13.57 -9.82
C PHE A 99 -4.17 12.87 -8.49
N GLU A 100 -5.47 12.66 -8.25
CA GLU A 100 -5.94 11.97 -7.05
C GLU A 100 -5.41 10.53 -6.96
N ALA A 101 -5.39 9.82 -8.08
CA ALA A 101 -4.85 8.45 -8.13
C ALA A 101 -3.33 8.42 -7.88
N VAL A 102 -2.57 9.34 -8.47
CA VAL A 102 -1.12 9.49 -8.22
C VAL A 102 -0.88 9.80 -6.75
N SER A 103 -1.60 10.78 -6.18
CA SER A 103 -1.51 11.12 -4.76
C SER A 103 -1.83 9.92 -3.86
N GLY A 104 -2.85 9.13 -4.22
CA GLY A 104 -3.20 7.90 -3.52
C GLY A 104 -2.07 6.88 -3.58
N VAL A 105 -1.68 6.47 -4.77
CA VAL A 105 -0.68 5.41 -4.98
C VAL A 105 0.68 5.80 -4.40
N THR A 106 1.10 7.07 -4.50
CA THR A 106 2.37 7.55 -3.92
C THR A 106 2.29 7.88 -2.43
N THR A 107 1.14 7.64 -1.80
CA THR A 107 0.88 7.96 -0.39
C THR A 107 1.13 9.43 -0.02
N THR A 108 0.97 10.34 -0.98
CA THR A 108 1.20 11.77 -0.77
C THR A 108 0.10 12.42 0.06
N GLY A 109 -1.16 12.00 -0.13
CA GLY A 109 -2.33 12.51 0.61
C GLY A 109 -2.84 13.89 0.17
N ALA A 110 -2.24 14.51 -0.85
CA ALA A 110 -2.79 15.74 -1.44
C ALA A 110 -4.07 15.42 -2.21
N THR A 111 -5.13 16.19 -1.99
CA THR A 111 -6.42 16.03 -2.66
C THR A 111 -6.88 17.33 -3.31
N ILE A 112 -7.59 17.19 -4.42
CA ILE A 112 -8.26 18.30 -5.08
C ILE A 112 -9.77 18.35 -4.75
N LEU A 113 -10.26 17.38 -3.97
CA LEU A 113 -11.65 17.37 -3.51
C LEU A 113 -11.83 18.43 -2.44
N THR A 114 -12.84 19.25 -2.60
CA THR A 114 -13.22 20.31 -1.66
C THR A 114 -14.36 19.89 -0.73
N ASP A 115 -15.17 18.92 -1.15
CA ASP A 115 -16.26 18.34 -0.39
C ASP A 115 -16.14 16.80 -0.46
N ILE A 116 -15.47 16.22 0.53
CA ILE A 116 -15.16 14.78 0.58
C ILE A 116 -16.40 14.00 1.03
N GLU A 117 -17.20 14.53 1.93
CA GLU A 117 -18.36 13.88 2.50
C GLU A 117 -19.47 13.62 1.47
N SER A 118 -19.54 14.44 0.42
CA SER A 118 -20.49 14.24 -0.68
C SER A 118 -20.08 13.11 -1.65
N MET A 119 -18.85 12.60 -1.56
CA MET A 119 -18.38 11.56 -2.46
C MET A 119 -19.02 10.21 -2.16
N PRO A 120 -19.26 9.37 -3.21
CA PRO A 120 -19.72 8.00 -3.02
C PRO A 120 -18.75 7.22 -2.11
N ARG A 121 -19.31 6.43 -1.17
CA ARG A 121 -18.51 5.60 -0.25
C ARG A 121 -17.57 4.64 -1.00
N SER A 122 -17.99 4.13 -2.14
CA SER A 122 -17.18 3.31 -3.02
C SER A 122 -15.90 4.02 -3.47
N ILE A 123 -15.99 5.30 -3.83
CA ILE A 123 -14.86 6.13 -4.26
C ILE A 123 -13.93 6.46 -3.09
N LEU A 124 -14.48 6.78 -1.91
CA LEU A 124 -13.68 7.01 -0.70
C LEU A 124 -12.90 5.77 -0.28
N LEU A 125 -13.53 4.59 -0.36
CA LEU A 125 -12.85 3.33 -0.08
C LEU A 125 -11.77 3.04 -1.13
N TRP A 126 -12.03 3.31 -2.42
CA TRP A 126 -11.02 3.13 -3.47
C TRP A 126 -9.81 4.05 -3.27
N ARG A 127 -10.01 5.31 -2.86
CA ARG A 127 -8.93 6.23 -2.46
C ARG A 127 -8.06 5.62 -1.35
N SER A 128 -8.71 5.06 -0.33
CA SER A 128 -8.03 4.42 0.80
C SER A 128 -7.26 3.16 0.38
N PHE A 129 -7.81 2.33 -0.51
CA PHE A 129 -7.11 1.19 -1.09
C PHE A 129 -5.87 1.60 -1.88
N LEU A 130 -5.93 2.65 -2.68
CA LEU A 130 -4.77 3.11 -3.45
C LEU A 130 -3.63 3.52 -2.53
N GLN A 131 -3.89 4.22 -1.42
CA GLN A 131 -2.87 4.54 -0.43
C GLN A 131 -2.32 3.30 0.26
N TRP A 132 -3.19 2.39 0.66
CA TRP A 132 -2.80 1.16 1.32
C TRP A 132 -1.88 0.29 0.44
N PHE A 133 -2.22 0.13 -0.85
CA PHE A 133 -1.38 -0.56 -1.82
C PHE A 133 -0.08 0.20 -2.12
N GLY A 134 -0.15 1.53 -2.16
CA GLY A 134 1.02 2.38 -2.32
C GLY A 134 2.07 2.12 -1.25
N GLY A 135 1.67 2.18 0.03
CA GLY A 135 2.58 1.89 1.14
C GLY A 135 3.13 0.46 1.11
N LEU A 136 2.29 -0.52 0.81
CA LEU A 136 2.72 -1.90 0.64
C LEU A 136 3.70 -2.05 -0.53
N GLY A 137 3.47 -1.33 -1.64
CA GLY A 137 4.33 -1.32 -2.80
C GLY A 137 5.75 -0.84 -2.48
N ILE A 138 5.89 0.26 -1.74
CA ILE A 138 7.21 0.78 -1.30
C ILE A 138 7.95 -0.26 -0.47
N VAL A 139 7.29 -0.90 0.50
CA VAL A 139 7.89 -1.93 1.34
C VAL A 139 8.43 -3.09 0.50
N ILE A 140 7.62 -3.61 -0.44
CA ILE A 140 8.02 -4.72 -1.31
C ILE A 140 9.15 -4.30 -2.26
N PHE A 141 9.07 -3.11 -2.86
CA PHE A 141 10.08 -2.62 -3.79
C PHE A 141 11.42 -2.36 -3.10
N THR A 142 11.42 -1.80 -1.89
CA THR A 142 12.64 -1.60 -1.11
C THR A 142 13.37 -2.92 -0.92
N ILE A 143 12.67 -3.97 -0.49
CA ILE A 143 13.26 -5.30 -0.30
C ILE A 143 13.79 -5.88 -1.63
N ALA A 144 13.08 -5.65 -2.73
CA ALA A 144 13.51 -6.15 -4.04
C ALA A 144 14.74 -5.40 -4.58
N LEU A 145 14.95 -4.13 -4.21
CA LEU A 145 16.07 -3.31 -4.65
C LEU A 145 17.35 -3.53 -3.83
N LEU A 146 17.25 -3.87 -2.56
CA LEU A 146 18.41 -4.03 -1.66
C LEU A 146 19.50 -4.96 -2.24
N PRO A 147 19.19 -6.15 -2.80
CA PRO A 147 20.20 -7.01 -3.40
C PRO A 147 20.88 -6.40 -4.63
N LEU A 148 20.15 -5.53 -5.38
CA LEU A 148 20.67 -4.87 -6.59
C LEU A 148 21.68 -3.77 -6.26
N LEU A 149 21.59 -3.18 -5.07
CA LEU A 149 22.50 -2.17 -4.56
C LEU A 149 23.77 -2.82 -3.95
N GLY A 150 23.97 -4.13 -4.10
CA GLY A 150 25.11 -4.86 -3.54
C GLY A 150 25.04 -5.03 -2.02
N VAL A 151 23.89 -4.67 -1.44
CA VAL A 151 23.61 -4.93 -0.03
C VAL A 151 23.07 -6.35 0.02
N SER A 152 23.98 -7.34 0.20
CA SER A 152 23.52 -8.72 0.44
C SER A 152 22.69 -8.72 1.72
N GLY A 153 21.58 -9.48 1.73
CA GLY A 153 20.76 -9.67 2.93
C GLY A 153 21.59 -10.07 4.16
N GLU A 154 22.72 -10.73 3.93
CA GLU A 154 23.74 -11.08 4.91
C GLU A 154 24.47 -9.84 5.49
N LYS A 155 24.74 -8.81 4.69
CA LYS A 155 25.34 -7.55 5.18
C LYS A 155 24.34 -6.71 5.98
N ILE A 156 23.08 -6.67 5.58
CA ILE A 156 22.03 -5.97 6.35
C ILE A 156 21.81 -6.68 7.67
N PHE A 157 21.74 -8.01 7.65
CA PHE A 157 21.57 -8.82 8.85
C PHE A 157 22.80 -8.73 9.77
N ASN A 158 24.01 -8.71 9.24
CA ASN A 158 25.26 -8.61 10.02
C ASN A 158 25.58 -7.19 10.51
N LEU A 159 25.14 -6.14 9.81
CA LEU A 159 25.17 -4.77 10.34
C LEU A 159 24.18 -4.61 11.50
N GLU A 160 23.11 -5.38 11.48
CA GLU A 160 22.07 -5.38 12.49
C GLU A 160 22.28 -6.42 13.59
N TYR A 161 23.18 -7.40 13.38
CA TYR A 161 23.51 -8.47 14.33
C TYR A 161 25.03 -8.66 14.48
N PRO A 162 25.72 -7.88 15.33
CA PRO A 162 27.08 -8.19 15.74
C PRO A 162 27.05 -9.31 16.79
N GLY A 163 26.99 -10.56 16.39
CA GLY A 163 27.05 -11.72 17.28
C GLY A 163 27.74 -12.90 16.60
N PRO A 164 28.48 -13.77 17.35
CA PRO A 164 29.22 -14.88 16.81
C PRO A 164 28.33 -16.11 16.60
N SER A 165 27.33 -16.06 15.76
CA SER A 165 26.55 -17.24 15.39
C SER A 165 26.63 -17.47 13.89
N SER A 166 27.52 -18.38 13.52
CA SER A 166 27.74 -18.93 12.20
C SER A 166 26.61 -19.87 11.73
N GLU A 167 25.38 -19.61 12.08
CA GLU A 167 24.26 -20.28 11.42
C GLU A 167 23.89 -19.51 10.17
N LYS A 168 24.13 -20.14 9.02
CA LYS A 168 23.78 -19.70 7.66
C LYS A 168 22.26 -19.56 7.51
N ILE A 169 21.68 -18.58 8.17
CA ILE A 169 20.34 -18.13 7.86
C ILE A 169 20.50 -17.07 6.77
N THR A 170 20.57 -17.50 5.52
CA THR A 170 20.28 -16.60 4.40
C THR A 170 18.82 -16.21 4.51
N PRO A 171 18.47 -15.00 4.96
CA PRO A 171 17.08 -14.56 4.97
C PRO A 171 16.64 -14.55 3.51
N ARG A 172 15.80 -15.48 3.13
CA ARG A 172 15.23 -15.48 1.78
C ARG A 172 14.42 -14.19 1.69
N ILE A 173 14.69 -13.36 0.71
CA ILE A 173 13.95 -12.11 0.42
C ILE A 173 12.44 -12.33 0.56
N LYS A 174 11.95 -13.50 0.16
CA LYS A 174 10.55 -13.90 0.31
C LYS A 174 10.07 -13.97 1.76
N ASP A 175 10.91 -14.43 2.68
CA ASP A 175 10.51 -14.60 4.09
C ASP A 175 10.47 -13.24 4.79
N THR A 176 11.40 -12.34 4.46
CA THR A 176 11.37 -10.94 4.91
C THR A 176 10.12 -10.22 4.37
N ALA A 177 9.82 -10.35 3.08
CA ALA A 177 8.63 -9.74 2.49
C ALA A 177 7.32 -10.26 3.12
N ARG A 178 7.21 -11.57 3.37
CA ARG A 178 6.05 -12.16 4.06
C ARG A 178 5.89 -11.64 5.48
N LEU A 179 6.99 -11.47 6.17
CA LEU A 179 6.98 -10.97 7.53
C LEU A 179 6.51 -9.52 7.58
N LEU A 180 7.08 -8.66 6.75
CA LEU A 180 6.67 -7.26 6.67
C LEU A 180 5.20 -7.12 6.25
N LEU A 181 4.73 -7.96 5.33
CA LEU A 181 3.32 -8.02 4.97
C LEU A 181 2.43 -8.40 6.18
N LYS A 182 2.86 -9.38 6.99
CA LYS A 182 2.11 -9.75 8.21
C LYS A 182 2.03 -8.59 9.21
N PHE A 183 3.12 -7.86 9.43
CA PHE A 183 3.11 -6.67 10.30
C PHE A 183 2.22 -5.57 9.71
N TYR A 184 2.32 -5.32 8.41
CA TYR A 184 1.51 -4.31 7.73
C TYR A 184 0.01 -4.59 7.88
N ILE A 185 -0.42 -5.81 7.61
CA ILE A 185 -1.81 -6.25 7.78
C ILE A 185 -2.20 -6.25 9.27
N GLY A 186 -1.34 -6.77 10.14
CA GLY A 186 -1.61 -6.84 11.58
C GLY A 186 -1.81 -5.45 12.20
N PHE A 187 -0.95 -4.49 11.87
CA PHE A 187 -1.11 -3.11 12.34
C PHE A 187 -2.33 -2.42 11.73
N THR A 188 -2.65 -2.68 10.44
CA THR A 188 -3.88 -2.17 9.82
C THR A 188 -5.11 -2.68 10.56
N LEU A 189 -5.15 -3.97 10.90
CA LEU A 189 -6.27 -4.56 11.63
C LEU A 189 -6.36 -4.03 13.07
N ALA A 190 -5.23 -3.91 13.76
CA ALA A 190 -5.19 -3.36 15.11
C ALA A 190 -5.70 -1.92 15.15
N LEU A 191 -5.22 -1.09 14.20
CA LEU A 191 -5.67 0.29 14.07
C LEU A 191 -7.16 0.38 13.73
N PHE A 192 -7.64 -0.43 12.79
CA PHE A 192 -9.06 -0.52 12.45
C PHE A 192 -9.92 -0.84 13.69
N LEU A 193 -9.55 -1.86 14.48
CA LEU A 193 -10.30 -2.23 15.67
C LEU A 193 -10.33 -1.11 16.73
N LEU A 194 -9.21 -0.42 16.93
CA LEU A 194 -9.15 0.71 17.86
C LEU A 194 -10.00 1.89 17.38
N LEU A 195 -9.94 2.24 16.09
CA LEU A 195 -10.72 3.33 15.53
C LEU A 195 -12.23 3.02 15.53
N SER A 196 -12.62 1.76 15.31
CA SER A 196 -14.03 1.33 15.30
C SER A 196 -14.73 1.51 16.64
N TYR A 197 -14.00 1.76 17.72
CA TYR A 197 -14.59 2.07 19.03
C TYR A 197 -15.27 3.45 19.05
N ASN A 198 -14.77 4.41 18.25
CA ASN A 198 -15.25 5.81 18.30
C ASN A 198 -15.49 6.44 16.91
N MET A 199 -15.41 5.65 15.84
CA MET A 199 -15.73 6.04 14.47
C MET A 199 -16.70 5.03 13.86
N SER A 200 -17.41 5.42 12.81
CA SER A 200 -18.19 4.48 12.01
C SER A 200 -17.27 3.37 11.47
N PHE A 201 -17.80 2.17 11.26
CA PHE A 201 -17.06 1.04 10.69
C PHE A 201 -16.40 1.41 9.35
N PHE A 202 -17.11 2.15 8.51
CA PHE A 202 -16.62 2.60 7.22
C PHE A 202 -15.46 3.59 7.34
N ASP A 203 -15.60 4.61 8.20
CA ASP A 203 -14.55 5.60 8.39
C ASP A 203 -13.32 4.98 9.07
N ALA A 204 -13.53 4.09 10.03
CA ALA A 204 -12.45 3.39 10.71
C ALA A 204 -11.59 2.56 9.76
N ILE A 205 -12.19 1.83 8.80
CA ILE A 205 -11.43 1.04 7.83
C ILE A 205 -10.69 1.94 6.84
N CYS A 206 -11.32 3.02 6.36
CA CYS A 206 -10.68 3.99 5.48
C CYS A 206 -9.47 4.64 6.17
N HIS A 207 -9.63 5.14 7.40
CA HIS A 207 -8.54 5.77 8.15
C HIS A 207 -7.44 4.78 8.54
N ALA A 208 -7.78 3.53 8.88
CA ALA A 208 -6.75 2.52 9.13
C ALA A 208 -5.89 2.26 7.89
N MET A 209 -6.51 2.20 6.71
CA MET A 209 -5.82 1.97 5.44
C MET A 209 -4.98 3.16 5.00
N THR A 210 -5.36 4.38 5.35
CA THR A 210 -4.63 5.60 4.95
C THR A 210 -3.57 6.01 5.97
N THR A 211 -3.77 5.71 7.26
CA THR A 211 -2.77 5.98 8.32
C THR A 211 -1.61 5.00 8.26
N MET A 212 -1.88 3.72 7.96
CA MET A 212 -0.84 2.69 7.91
C MET A 212 0.32 3.02 6.96
N PRO A 213 0.10 3.50 5.72
CA PRO A 213 1.14 3.99 4.82
C PRO A 213 1.56 5.44 5.07
N SER A 214 1.10 6.07 6.13
CA SER A 214 1.29 7.51 6.40
C SER A 214 0.79 8.41 5.25
N GLY A 215 -0.30 8.00 4.57
CA GLY A 215 -0.82 8.65 3.37
C GLY A 215 -1.74 9.83 3.65
N GLY A 216 -2.58 9.75 4.68
CA GLY A 216 -3.36 10.86 5.21
C GLY A 216 -4.65 11.22 4.46
N PHE A 217 -5.11 10.44 3.48
CA PHE A 217 -6.45 10.62 2.94
C PHE A 217 -7.50 10.38 4.04
N SER A 218 -8.51 11.24 4.07
CA SER A 218 -9.62 11.18 5.02
C SER A 218 -10.94 10.99 4.28
N THR A 219 -11.95 10.54 5.01
CA THR A 219 -13.37 10.56 4.59
C THR A 219 -14.04 11.87 4.96
N PHE A 220 -13.31 12.81 5.60
CA PHE A 220 -13.79 14.11 6.04
C PHE A 220 -12.98 15.23 5.39
N SER A 221 -13.64 16.34 5.05
CA SER A 221 -13.02 17.50 4.40
C SER A 221 -12.07 18.26 5.34
N ASP A 222 -12.35 18.23 6.65
CA ASP A 222 -11.49 18.80 7.69
C ASP A 222 -10.47 17.77 8.27
N SER A 223 -10.25 16.67 7.57
CA SER A 223 -9.39 15.57 7.99
C SER A 223 -9.91 14.94 9.29
N ILE A 224 -9.09 14.83 10.33
CA ILE A 224 -9.46 14.29 11.65
C ILE A 224 -9.79 15.41 12.67
N ASN A 225 -9.89 16.66 12.24
CA ASN A 225 -10.02 17.79 13.15
C ASN A 225 -11.32 17.71 13.97
N GLY A 226 -12.43 17.33 13.34
CA GLY A 226 -13.73 17.14 14.01
C GLY A 226 -13.84 15.85 14.84
N GLN A 227 -12.84 14.98 14.85
CA GLN A 227 -12.89 13.71 15.56
C GLN A 227 -12.52 13.86 17.05
N SER A 228 -12.91 12.86 17.86
CA SER A 228 -12.60 12.84 19.30
C SER A 228 -11.09 12.78 19.56
N ASP A 229 -10.67 13.25 20.73
CA ASP A 229 -9.26 13.19 21.15
C ASP A 229 -8.74 11.76 21.22
N TYR A 230 -9.62 10.78 21.51
CA TYR A 230 -9.28 9.36 21.44
C TYR A 230 -8.82 8.97 20.02
N VAL A 231 -9.61 9.28 18.99
CA VAL A 231 -9.30 8.98 17.58
C VAL A 231 -7.99 9.64 17.17
N LYS A 232 -7.81 10.93 17.49
CA LYS A 232 -6.58 11.69 17.21
C LYS A 232 -5.36 11.04 17.87
N SER A 233 -5.50 10.63 19.14
CA SER A 233 -4.42 9.98 19.89
C SER A 233 -4.04 8.62 19.32
N VAL A 234 -5.04 7.80 18.92
CA VAL A 234 -4.82 6.51 18.29
C VAL A 234 -4.10 6.67 16.95
N ILE A 235 -4.56 7.61 16.09
CA ILE A 235 -3.92 7.88 14.79
C ILE A 235 -2.48 8.35 15.01
N LEU A 236 -2.23 9.30 15.92
CA LEU A 236 -0.91 9.81 16.23
C LEU A 236 0.03 8.68 16.69
N LEU A 237 -0.43 7.81 17.60
CA LEU A 237 0.33 6.66 18.05
C LEU A 237 0.72 5.74 16.89
N PHE A 238 -0.22 5.45 16.00
CA PHE A 238 0.07 4.59 14.85
C PHE A 238 0.95 5.27 13.81
N MET A 239 0.85 6.57 13.60
CA MET A 239 1.81 7.32 12.77
C MET A 239 3.25 7.17 13.30
N LEU A 240 3.45 7.24 14.62
CA LEU A 240 4.76 7.00 15.24
C LEU A 240 5.22 5.54 15.06
N ILE A 241 4.33 4.56 15.25
CA ILE A 241 4.64 3.15 15.05
C ILE A 241 5.02 2.87 13.59
N THR A 242 4.21 3.34 12.64
CA THR A 242 4.39 3.05 11.21
C THR A 242 5.56 3.81 10.60
N GLY A 243 5.93 4.97 11.15
CA GLY A 243 7.15 5.71 10.78
C GLY A 243 8.44 5.05 11.28
N THR A 244 8.33 4.08 12.21
CA THR A 244 9.47 3.31 12.69
C THR A 244 9.83 2.20 11.70
N ASN A 245 11.12 1.90 11.57
CA ASN A 245 11.60 0.81 10.70
C ASN A 245 10.93 -0.53 11.05
N PHE A 246 10.23 -1.13 10.09
CA PHE A 246 9.50 -2.39 10.28
C PHE A 246 10.41 -3.56 10.73
N ALA A 247 11.70 -3.57 10.34
CA ALA A 247 12.65 -4.56 10.80
C ALA A 247 12.89 -4.48 12.33
N LEU A 248 12.79 -3.27 12.89
CA LEU A 248 12.91 -3.06 14.33
C LEU A 248 11.73 -3.64 15.10
N HIS A 249 10.51 -3.54 14.56
CA HIS A 249 9.33 -4.20 15.14
C HIS A 249 9.51 -5.72 15.19
N PHE A 250 10.05 -6.29 14.12
CA PHE A 250 10.37 -7.73 14.11
C PHE A 250 11.40 -8.13 15.16
N ARG A 251 12.48 -7.34 15.30
CA ARG A 251 13.47 -7.59 16.37
C ARG A 251 12.82 -7.49 17.76
N ALA A 252 11.97 -6.49 17.96
CA ALA A 252 11.32 -6.28 19.24
C ALA A 252 10.41 -7.48 19.64
N VAL A 253 9.71 -8.08 18.67
CA VAL A 253 8.91 -9.28 18.91
C VAL A 253 9.76 -10.49 19.25
N ASN A 254 10.91 -10.69 18.62
CA ASN A 254 11.76 -11.87 18.81
C ASN A 254 12.77 -11.72 19.98
N LEU A 255 13.32 -10.52 20.19
CA LEU A 255 14.40 -10.25 21.15
C LEU A 255 13.97 -9.37 22.33
N GLY A 256 12.71 -8.96 22.35
CA GLY A 256 12.14 -8.12 23.39
C GLY A 256 12.25 -6.61 23.11
N LEU A 257 11.45 -5.85 23.88
CA LEU A 257 11.30 -4.39 23.73
C LEU A 257 12.59 -3.58 23.91
N LYS A 258 13.61 -4.17 24.55
CA LYS A 258 14.94 -3.52 24.66
C LYS A 258 15.60 -3.26 23.31
N SER A 259 15.11 -3.91 22.23
CA SER A 259 15.59 -3.67 20.87
C SER A 259 15.36 -2.22 20.42
N TYR A 260 14.26 -1.59 20.83
CA TYR A 260 13.98 -0.18 20.55
C TYR A 260 15.00 0.76 21.24
N GLN A 261 15.32 0.47 22.49
CA GLN A 261 16.26 1.28 23.27
C GLN A 261 17.70 1.21 22.75
N ARG A 262 18.07 0.13 22.04
CA ARG A 262 19.42 -0.08 21.49
C ARG A 262 19.57 0.41 20.05
N ASP A 263 18.48 0.74 19.40
CA ASP A 263 18.49 1.20 18.03
C ASP A 263 18.68 2.72 17.97
N ARG A 264 19.79 3.16 17.33
CA ARG A 264 20.14 4.60 17.25
C ARG A 264 19.16 5.38 16.38
N GLU A 265 18.67 4.78 15.28
CA GLU A 265 17.69 5.42 14.39
C GLU A 265 16.42 5.74 15.17
N PHE A 266 15.92 4.77 15.95
CA PHE A 266 14.73 4.94 16.76
C PHE A 266 14.94 5.99 17.89
N GLN A 267 16.13 6.01 18.53
CA GLN A 267 16.45 7.00 19.56
C GLN A 267 16.45 8.45 19.04
N TYR A 268 16.84 8.66 17.77
CA TYR A 268 16.79 9.99 17.15
C TYR A 268 15.43 10.31 16.53
N TYR A 269 14.59 9.31 16.29
CA TYR A 269 13.25 9.48 15.74
C TYR A 269 12.24 9.96 16.79
N ILE A 270 12.34 9.47 18.02
CA ILE A 270 11.50 9.85 19.17
C ILE A 270 12.13 11.00 19.95
#